data_a9e2c7f4a4cb8f8451c9e22f611931dc
#
_entry.id   a9e2c7f4a4cb8f8451c9e22f611931dc
#
_cell.length_a   1.000
_cell.length_b   1.000
_cell.length_c   1.000
_cell.angle_alpha   90.00
_cell.angle_beta   90.00
_cell.angle_gamma   90.00
#
_symmetry.space_group_name_H-M   'P 1'
#
loop_
_entity.id
_entity.type
_entity.pdbx_description
1 polymer ?
#
loop_
_entity_poly.entity_id
_entity_poly.type
_entity_poly.pdbx_seq_one_letter_code
_entity_poly.pdbx_strand_id
1 'polypeptide(L)'
;MKRLNTPKPNTADAGFTLLEILVVVFIVAILAAIAAPGWFRYITNRRVQAVQTELRQVMEQAQTDARTRRAEYTLEILEAEAIPTVRVTDSGGTVRDIELGNENVNPDTVQLTMNMVGGGTVFSFDYQGVVSEPFVVDVQPAGTGTGINANSSCVAVISLIGGLASGRGGECADFRTEIGL
;
A
#
# COMPACT_ATOMS: atom_id res chain seq x y z
N MET A 1 -36.14 73.51 -3.34
CA MET A 1 -35.58 72.26 -3.88
C MET A 1 -35.98 71.06 -2.98
N LYS A 2 -36.93 70.19 -3.45
CA LYS A 2 -37.49 69.11 -2.68
C LYS A 2 -36.65 67.82 -3.00
N ARG A 3 -35.92 67.31 -2.00
CA ARG A 3 -35.14 66.05 -2.17
C ARG A 3 -36.12 64.87 -2.20
N LEU A 4 -36.15 64.18 -3.33
CA LEU A 4 -36.86 62.92 -3.49
C LEU A 4 -36.10 61.81 -2.70
N ASN A 5 -36.75 61.31 -1.67
CA ASN A 5 -36.26 60.18 -0.87
C ASN A 5 -36.61 58.87 -1.63
N THR A 6 -35.64 58.26 -2.29
CA THR A 6 -35.81 56.97 -2.93
C THR A 6 -35.81 55.87 -1.84
N PRO A 7 -36.83 55.02 -1.76
CA PRO A 7 -36.84 53.94 -0.81
C PRO A 7 -35.78 52.92 -1.19
N LYS A 8 -34.90 52.56 -0.22
CA LYS A 8 -33.89 51.50 -0.35
C LYS A 8 -34.64 50.18 -0.48
N PRO A 9 -34.33 49.34 -1.47
CA PRO A 9 -34.94 48.00 -1.54
C PRO A 9 -34.54 47.20 -0.30
N ASN A 10 -35.51 46.78 0.50
CA ASN A 10 -35.31 45.79 1.55
C ASN A 10 -34.98 44.46 0.86
N THR A 11 -33.71 44.10 0.86
CA THR A 11 -33.31 42.70 0.61
C THR A 11 -33.81 41.89 1.80
N ALA A 12 -34.90 41.19 1.63
CA ALA A 12 -35.37 40.22 2.60
C ALA A 12 -34.26 39.14 2.71
N ASP A 13 -33.62 39.03 3.88
CA ASP A 13 -32.74 37.93 4.20
C ASP A 13 -33.61 36.66 4.25
N ALA A 14 -33.60 35.91 3.14
CA ALA A 14 -34.30 34.62 3.04
C ALA A 14 -33.53 33.62 3.89
N GLY A 15 -34.01 33.35 5.10
CA GLY A 15 -33.52 32.28 5.97
C GLY A 15 -34.07 30.93 5.49
N PHE A 16 -33.27 29.86 5.69
CA PHE A 16 -33.73 28.51 5.43
C PHE A 16 -34.82 28.08 6.40
N THR A 17 -35.80 27.32 5.89
CA THR A 17 -36.81 26.71 6.75
C THR A 17 -36.26 25.45 7.43
N LEU A 18 -36.74 25.12 8.61
CA LEU A 18 -36.36 23.90 9.33
C LEU A 18 -36.68 22.64 8.49
N LEU A 19 -37.80 22.64 7.76
CA LEU A 19 -38.16 21.54 6.85
C LEU A 19 -37.15 21.39 5.71
N GLU A 20 -36.67 22.46 5.11
CA GLU A 20 -35.72 22.42 4.02
C GLU A 20 -34.37 21.82 4.45
N ILE A 21 -33.86 22.21 5.62
CA ILE A 21 -32.64 21.60 6.18
C ILE A 21 -32.86 20.11 6.48
N LEU A 22 -34.03 19.71 7.00
CA LEU A 22 -34.33 18.34 7.29
C LEU A 22 -34.32 17.46 6.02
N VAL A 23 -34.93 17.94 4.92
CA VAL A 23 -34.91 17.24 3.63
C VAL A 23 -33.51 17.14 3.05
N VAL A 24 -32.71 18.23 3.13
CA VAL A 24 -31.31 18.22 2.64
C VAL A 24 -30.47 17.19 3.41
N VAL A 25 -30.55 17.18 4.75
CA VAL A 25 -29.80 16.22 5.57
C VAL A 25 -30.22 14.80 5.27
N PHE A 26 -31.51 14.54 5.05
CA PHE A 26 -32.02 13.21 4.69
C PHE A 26 -31.46 12.74 3.34
N ILE A 27 -31.43 13.61 2.32
CA ILE A 27 -30.83 13.28 1.01
C ILE A 27 -29.34 13.01 1.16
N VAL A 28 -28.60 13.85 1.90
CA VAL A 28 -27.16 13.67 2.13
C VAL A 28 -26.88 12.35 2.85
N ALA A 29 -27.70 11.97 3.84
CA ALA A 29 -27.55 10.71 4.56
C ALA A 29 -27.69 9.48 3.63
N ILE A 30 -28.66 9.51 2.71
CA ILE A 30 -28.83 8.44 1.70
C ILE A 30 -27.61 8.37 0.78
N LEU A 31 -27.14 9.49 0.26
CA LEU A 31 -25.97 9.55 -0.61
C LEU A 31 -24.71 9.06 0.11
N ALA A 32 -24.51 9.47 1.36
CA ALA A 32 -23.38 9.04 2.18
C ALA A 32 -23.41 7.52 2.43
N ALA A 33 -24.58 6.93 2.68
CA ALA A 33 -24.70 5.48 2.89
C ALA A 33 -24.28 4.67 1.65
N ILE A 34 -24.53 5.18 0.45
CA ILE A 34 -24.13 4.53 -0.81
C ILE A 34 -22.62 4.75 -1.09
N ALA A 35 -22.09 5.93 -0.77
CA ALA A 35 -20.72 6.28 -1.08
C ALA A 35 -19.69 5.66 -0.11
N ALA A 36 -20.06 5.46 1.17
CA ALA A 36 -19.14 5.03 2.22
C ALA A 36 -18.41 3.70 1.93
N PRO A 37 -19.06 2.61 1.43
CA PRO A 37 -18.35 1.36 1.15
C PRO A 37 -17.25 1.50 0.10
N GLY A 38 -17.48 2.34 -0.93
CA GLY A 38 -16.50 2.62 -1.98
C GLY A 38 -15.27 3.37 -1.45
N TRP A 39 -15.49 4.30 -0.53
CA TRP A 39 -14.43 5.10 0.08
C TRP A 39 -13.48 4.26 0.94
N PHE A 40 -14.00 3.34 1.74
CA PHE A 40 -13.17 2.45 2.55
C PHE A 40 -12.28 1.53 1.68
N ARG A 41 -12.83 0.96 0.61
CA ARG A 41 -12.05 0.16 -0.34
C ARG A 41 -10.95 0.98 -1.01
N TYR A 42 -11.24 2.22 -1.39
CA TYR A 42 -10.27 3.12 -1.99
C TYR A 42 -9.09 3.40 -1.05
N ILE A 43 -9.36 3.72 0.23
CA ILE A 43 -8.31 3.98 1.23
C ILE A 43 -7.46 2.72 1.43
N THR A 44 -8.07 1.55 1.58
CA THR A 44 -7.35 0.29 1.77
C THR A 44 -6.43 -0.01 0.59
N ASN A 45 -6.93 0.15 -0.65
CA ASN A 45 -6.11 -0.05 -1.84
C ASN A 45 -4.93 0.93 -1.91
N ARG A 46 -5.12 2.17 -1.49
CA ARG A 46 -4.04 3.16 -1.41
C ARG A 46 -2.95 2.75 -0.43
N ARG A 47 -3.32 2.20 0.73
CA ARG A 47 -2.36 1.69 1.72
C ARG A 47 -1.55 0.51 1.17
N VAL A 48 -2.21 -0.46 0.55
CA VAL A 48 -1.55 -1.61 -0.09
C VAL A 48 -0.54 -1.13 -1.15
N GLN A 49 -0.92 -0.16 -1.98
CA GLN A 49 -0.02 0.40 -3.01
C GLN A 49 1.17 1.16 -2.42
N ALA A 50 0.96 1.90 -1.33
CA ALA A 50 2.05 2.59 -0.64
C ALA A 50 3.08 1.59 -0.11
N VAL A 51 2.63 0.55 0.60
CA VAL A 51 3.49 -0.52 1.11
C VAL A 51 4.21 -1.25 -0.03
N GLN A 52 3.52 -1.59 -1.12
CA GLN A 52 4.14 -2.22 -2.30
C GLN A 52 5.27 -1.36 -2.88
N THR A 53 5.03 -0.06 -3.02
CA THR A 53 6.01 0.87 -3.61
C THR A 53 7.25 0.99 -2.72
N GLU A 54 7.05 1.12 -1.41
CA GLU A 54 8.15 1.21 -0.45
C GLU A 54 8.92 -0.11 -0.35
N LEU A 55 8.23 -1.25 -0.31
CA LEU A 55 8.86 -2.57 -0.33
C LEU A 55 9.78 -2.72 -1.54
N ARG A 56 9.28 -2.37 -2.72
CA ARG A 56 10.08 -2.38 -3.94
C ARG A 56 11.30 -1.48 -3.82
N GLN A 57 11.13 -0.27 -3.30
CA GLN A 57 12.23 0.69 -3.12
C GLN A 57 13.29 0.15 -2.15
N VAL A 58 12.89 -0.48 -1.04
CA VAL A 58 13.80 -1.11 -0.08
C VAL A 58 14.61 -2.23 -0.76
N MET A 59 13.96 -3.06 -1.56
CA MET A 59 14.63 -4.13 -2.31
C MET A 59 15.61 -3.58 -3.35
N GLU A 60 15.21 -2.57 -4.14
CA GLU A 60 16.07 -1.92 -5.13
C GLU A 60 17.28 -1.24 -4.48
N GLN A 61 17.08 -0.64 -3.32
CA GLN A 61 18.17 -0.04 -2.55
C GLN A 61 19.13 -1.10 -2.01
N ALA A 62 18.62 -2.17 -1.40
CA ALA A 62 19.45 -3.26 -0.90
C ALA A 62 20.27 -3.92 -2.02
N GLN A 63 19.66 -4.15 -3.18
CA GLN A 63 20.34 -4.67 -4.37
C GLN A 63 21.45 -3.73 -4.87
N THR A 64 21.17 -2.42 -4.89
CA THR A 64 22.15 -1.39 -5.28
C THR A 64 23.30 -1.30 -4.29
N ASP A 65 22.98 -1.35 -2.99
CA ASP A 65 23.98 -1.34 -1.91
C ASP A 65 24.87 -2.59 -1.99
N ALA A 66 24.29 -3.77 -2.25
CA ALA A 66 25.02 -5.02 -2.44
C ALA A 66 26.06 -4.91 -3.57
N ARG A 67 25.65 -4.39 -4.73
CA ARG A 67 26.53 -4.17 -5.89
C ARG A 67 27.61 -3.11 -5.61
N THR A 68 27.21 -2.00 -5.00
CA THR A 68 28.11 -0.85 -4.79
C THR A 68 29.17 -1.15 -3.73
N ARG A 69 28.76 -1.78 -2.64
CA ARG A 69 29.65 -2.15 -1.53
C ARG A 69 30.34 -3.50 -1.73
N ARG A 70 29.96 -4.24 -2.78
CA ARG A 70 30.42 -5.61 -3.08
C ARG A 70 30.27 -6.54 -1.89
N ALA A 71 29.11 -6.50 -1.27
CA ALA A 71 28.79 -7.20 -0.05
C ALA A 71 27.40 -7.82 -0.14
N GLU A 72 27.15 -8.90 0.58
CA GLU A 72 25.83 -9.51 0.66
C GLU A 72 24.92 -8.67 1.54
N TYR A 73 23.66 -8.52 1.12
CA TYR A 73 22.58 -7.91 1.88
C TYR A 73 21.44 -8.91 2.03
N THR A 74 21.11 -9.24 3.27
CA THR A 74 20.01 -10.15 3.60
C THR A 74 18.78 -9.35 3.98
N LEU A 75 17.63 -9.73 3.43
CA LEU A 75 16.33 -9.16 3.74
C LEU A 75 15.43 -10.24 4.32
N GLU A 76 14.73 -9.91 5.41
CA GLU A 76 13.74 -10.76 6.05
C GLU A 76 12.40 -10.03 6.08
N ILE A 77 11.35 -10.70 5.58
CA ILE A 77 9.98 -10.20 5.65
C ILE A 77 9.40 -10.64 6.99
N LEU A 78 9.05 -9.68 7.83
CA LEU A 78 8.45 -9.91 9.15
C LEU A 78 6.93 -10.02 9.01
N GLU A 79 6.43 -11.22 8.73
CA GLU A 79 5.01 -11.46 8.43
C GLU A 79 4.08 -11.32 9.65
N ALA A 80 4.61 -11.47 10.87
CA ALA A 80 3.84 -11.46 12.11
C ALA A 80 3.73 -10.07 12.76
N GLU A 81 4.34 -9.05 12.18
CA GLU A 81 4.31 -7.70 12.73
C GLU A 81 3.00 -6.99 12.37
N ALA A 82 2.47 -6.22 13.32
CA ALA A 82 1.26 -5.42 13.12
C ALA A 82 1.42 -4.35 12.03
N ILE A 83 2.64 -3.82 11.89
CA ILE A 83 3.04 -2.91 10.81
C ILE A 83 3.92 -3.69 9.84
N PRO A 84 3.63 -3.65 8.52
CA PRO A 84 4.46 -4.31 7.53
C PRO A 84 5.92 -3.88 7.67
N THR A 85 6.81 -4.81 8.00
CA THR A 85 8.21 -4.50 8.31
C THR A 85 9.16 -5.41 7.54
N VAL A 86 10.23 -4.82 7.05
CA VAL A 86 11.35 -5.54 6.41
C VAL A 86 12.62 -5.30 7.23
N ARG A 87 13.24 -6.38 7.62
CA ARG A 87 14.56 -6.34 8.26
C ARG A 87 15.65 -6.46 7.21
N VAL A 88 16.57 -5.52 7.20
CA VAL A 88 17.73 -5.51 6.30
C VAL A 88 18.98 -5.70 7.14
N THR A 89 19.77 -6.72 6.80
CA THR A 89 21.06 -7.02 7.45
C THR A 89 22.18 -6.89 6.43
N ASP A 90 23.18 -6.09 6.72
CA ASP A 90 24.38 -5.98 5.89
C ASP A 90 25.43 -7.07 6.23
N SER A 91 26.44 -7.22 5.39
CA SER A 91 27.55 -8.18 5.61
C SER A 91 28.38 -7.92 6.87
N GLY A 92 28.25 -6.75 7.48
CA GLY A 92 28.89 -6.39 8.76
C GLY A 92 28.04 -6.81 9.96
N GLY A 93 26.85 -7.37 9.72
CA GLY A 93 25.90 -7.74 10.77
C GLY A 93 25.06 -6.57 11.32
N THR A 94 25.08 -5.41 10.65
CA THR A 94 24.22 -4.29 11.02
C THR A 94 22.79 -4.58 10.61
N VAL A 95 21.89 -4.56 11.56
CA VAL A 95 20.46 -4.85 11.35
C VAL A 95 19.67 -3.53 11.36
N ARG A 96 18.77 -3.37 10.40
CA ARG A 96 17.81 -2.25 10.34
C ARG A 96 16.43 -2.78 10.04
N ASP A 97 15.48 -2.47 10.89
CA ASP A 97 14.06 -2.75 10.64
C ASP A 97 13.44 -1.51 9.97
N ILE A 98 12.77 -1.73 8.84
CA ILE A 98 12.16 -0.69 8.02
C ILE A 98 10.66 -0.95 8.01
N GLU A 99 9.91 -0.09 8.66
CA GLU A 99 8.46 -0.09 8.63
C GLU A 99 7.98 0.49 7.30
N LEU A 100 7.06 -0.22 6.63
CA LEU A 100 6.54 0.14 5.32
C LEU A 100 5.19 0.83 5.45
N GLY A 101 4.94 1.79 4.55
CA GLY A 101 3.65 2.49 4.45
C GLY A 101 3.59 3.80 5.19
N ASN A 102 4.68 4.24 5.81
CA ASN A 102 4.76 5.50 6.58
C ASN A 102 3.61 5.66 7.60
N GLU A 103 3.41 6.86 8.12
CA GLU A 103 2.34 7.21 9.07
C GLU A 103 0.90 6.95 8.56
N ASN A 104 0.75 6.57 7.28
CA ASN A 104 -0.56 6.35 6.65
C ASN A 104 -1.08 4.91 6.77
N VAL A 105 -0.25 3.98 7.23
CA VAL A 105 -0.63 2.58 7.43
C VAL A 105 -0.85 2.36 8.93
N ASN A 106 -2.11 2.15 9.29
CA ASN A 106 -2.43 1.78 10.67
C ASN A 106 -2.03 0.32 10.92
N PRO A 107 -1.67 -0.04 12.16
CA PRO A 107 -1.44 -1.43 12.54
C PRO A 107 -2.57 -2.35 12.08
N ASP A 108 -2.23 -3.58 11.73
CA ASP A 108 -3.18 -4.63 11.32
C ASP A 108 -4.08 -4.28 10.12
N THR A 109 -3.65 -3.37 9.23
CA THR A 109 -4.44 -3.02 8.02
C THR A 109 -3.87 -3.60 6.73
N VAL A 110 -2.57 -3.85 6.69
CA VAL A 110 -1.86 -4.46 5.55
C VAL A 110 -0.94 -5.55 6.10
N GLN A 111 -0.90 -6.68 5.43
CA GLN A 111 0.00 -7.80 5.74
C GLN A 111 0.90 -8.11 4.56
N LEU A 112 2.11 -8.58 4.86
CA LEU A 112 3.05 -9.14 3.91
C LEU A 112 3.03 -10.66 4.02
N THR A 113 3.17 -11.33 2.88
CA THR A 113 3.37 -12.78 2.84
C THR A 113 4.39 -13.09 1.76
N MET A 114 5.47 -13.77 2.14
CA MET A 114 6.49 -14.18 1.20
C MET A 114 6.21 -15.58 0.67
N ASN A 115 6.34 -15.74 -0.63
CA ASN A 115 6.21 -17.04 -1.32
C ASN A 115 7.49 -17.32 -2.10
N MET A 116 8.15 -18.40 -1.74
CA MET A 116 9.41 -18.87 -2.31
C MET A 116 9.33 -20.39 -2.51
N VAL A 117 9.97 -20.94 -3.54
CA VAL A 117 9.92 -22.37 -3.86
C VAL A 117 10.47 -23.23 -2.70
N GLY A 118 11.52 -22.78 -2.04
CA GLY A 118 12.10 -23.43 -0.86
C GLY A 118 11.39 -23.14 0.45
N GLY A 119 10.39 -22.25 0.44
CA GLY A 119 9.77 -21.70 1.65
C GLY A 119 10.69 -20.72 2.37
N GLY A 120 10.14 -20.01 3.37
CA GLY A 120 10.88 -19.07 4.20
C GLY A 120 10.50 -17.60 3.94
N THR A 121 11.05 -16.73 4.77
CA THR A 121 10.78 -15.27 4.76
C THR A 121 12.06 -14.46 4.57
N VAL A 122 13.18 -15.14 4.26
CA VAL A 122 14.52 -14.54 4.15
C VAL A 122 15.10 -14.78 2.77
N PHE A 123 15.65 -13.73 2.17
CA PHE A 123 16.40 -13.81 0.92
C PHE A 123 17.60 -12.88 0.97
N SER A 124 18.58 -13.08 0.09
CA SER A 124 19.74 -12.20 0.01
C SER A 124 20.05 -11.79 -1.42
N PHE A 125 20.60 -10.59 -1.55
CA PHE A 125 21.30 -10.14 -2.75
C PHE A 125 22.80 -10.31 -2.54
N ASP A 126 23.45 -11.05 -3.43
CA ASP A 126 24.90 -11.15 -3.45
C ASP A 126 25.58 -9.87 -3.96
N TYR A 127 26.91 -9.86 -3.97
CA TYR A 127 27.70 -8.71 -4.45
C TYR A 127 27.47 -8.34 -5.93
N GLN A 128 26.79 -9.19 -6.70
CA GLN A 128 26.37 -8.93 -8.09
C GLN A 128 24.91 -8.48 -8.16
N GLY A 129 24.20 -8.50 -7.03
CA GLY A 129 22.77 -8.21 -6.95
C GLY A 129 21.89 -9.36 -7.46
N VAL A 130 22.43 -10.57 -7.44
CA VAL A 130 21.75 -11.81 -7.80
C VAL A 130 21.07 -12.39 -6.56
N VAL A 131 19.95 -13.07 -6.73
CA VAL A 131 19.26 -13.80 -5.67
C VAL A 131 19.47 -15.31 -5.84
N SER A 132 19.45 -16.04 -4.74
CA SER A 132 19.59 -17.52 -4.78
C SER A 132 18.39 -18.21 -5.42
N GLU A 133 17.20 -17.70 -5.16
CA GLU A 133 15.93 -18.26 -5.64
C GLU A 133 14.94 -17.13 -5.98
N PRO A 134 14.11 -17.34 -7.03
CA PRO A 134 13.00 -16.43 -7.32
C PRO A 134 11.95 -16.47 -6.21
N PHE A 135 11.27 -15.36 -5.97
CA PHE A 135 10.22 -15.25 -4.95
C PHE A 135 9.20 -14.16 -5.29
N VAL A 136 8.05 -14.24 -4.62
CA VAL A 136 7.00 -13.23 -4.67
C VAL A 136 6.63 -12.82 -3.25
N VAL A 137 6.65 -11.53 -2.96
CA VAL A 137 6.11 -10.96 -1.72
C VAL A 137 4.76 -10.33 -2.02
N ASP A 138 3.72 -10.90 -1.45
CA ASP A 138 2.37 -10.36 -1.55
C ASP A 138 2.14 -9.30 -0.49
N VAL A 139 1.49 -8.25 -0.91
CA VAL A 139 1.04 -7.12 -0.08
C VAL A 139 -0.47 -7.08 -0.18
N GLN A 140 -1.17 -7.35 0.90
CA GLN A 140 -2.63 -7.46 0.88
C GLN A 140 -3.28 -6.86 2.12
N PRO A 141 -4.57 -6.50 2.04
CA PRO A 141 -5.30 -6.06 3.21
C PRO A 141 -5.30 -7.15 4.28
N ALA A 142 -5.07 -6.80 5.53
CA ALA A 142 -5.12 -7.76 6.64
C ALA A 142 -6.51 -8.40 6.75
N GLY A 143 -6.53 -9.67 7.17
CA GLY A 143 -7.77 -10.43 7.33
C GLY A 143 -8.39 -10.96 6.03
N THR A 144 -7.75 -10.79 4.88
CA THR A 144 -8.26 -11.34 3.60
C THR A 144 -7.78 -12.75 3.30
N GLY A 145 -7.03 -13.37 4.23
CA GLY A 145 -6.42 -14.69 4.05
C GLY A 145 -5.15 -14.63 3.16
N THR A 146 -4.58 -15.81 2.87
CA THR A 146 -3.33 -15.92 2.08
C THR A 146 -3.58 -16.02 0.57
N GLY A 147 -4.81 -15.89 0.12
CA GLY A 147 -5.18 -15.96 -1.31
C GLY A 147 -4.95 -14.64 -2.05
N ILE A 148 -4.62 -14.74 -3.34
CA ILE A 148 -4.54 -13.57 -4.22
C ILE A 148 -5.95 -13.04 -4.48
N ASN A 149 -6.18 -11.79 -4.12
CA ASN A 149 -7.42 -11.06 -4.33
C ASN A 149 -7.22 -9.93 -5.34
N ALA A 150 -8.29 -9.42 -5.91
CA ALA A 150 -8.24 -8.28 -6.83
C ALA A 150 -7.59 -7.02 -6.19
N ASN A 151 -7.58 -6.93 -4.85
CA ASN A 151 -6.99 -5.84 -4.09
C ASN A 151 -5.57 -6.14 -3.58
N SER A 152 -5.03 -7.34 -3.86
CA SER A 152 -3.65 -7.69 -3.55
C SER A 152 -2.70 -7.03 -4.52
N SER A 153 -1.53 -6.65 -4.04
CA SER A 153 -0.40 -6.22 -4.85
C SER A 153 0.80 -7.10 -4.51
N CYS A 154 1.80 -7.15 -5.37
CA CYS A 154 2.99 -7.94 -5.09
C CYS A 154 4.25 -7.30 -5.65
N VAL A 155 5.37 -7.68 -5.07
CA VAL A 155 6.71 -7.47 -5.62
C VAL A 155 7.35 -8.83 -5.82
N ALA A 156 7.82 -9.08 -7.02
CA ALA A 156 8.40 -10.36 -7.42
C ALA A 156 9.84 -10.19 -7.89
N VAL A 157 10.69 -11.16 -7.57
CA VAL A 157 11.96 -11.39 -8.24
C VAL A 157 11.80 -12.66 -9.07
N ILE A 158 11.57 -12.49 -10.36
CA ILE A 158 11.23 -13.57 -11.30
C ILE A 158 12.46 -14.21 -11.94
N SER A 159 13.64 -13.64 -11.76
CA SER A 159 14.88 -14.14 -12.34
C SER A 159 16.04 -14.07 -11.36
N LEU A 160 16.96 -15.02 -11.45
CA LEU A 160 18.15 -15.05 -10.58
C LEU A 160 19.02 -13.82 -10.71
N ILE A 161 19.01 -13.12 -11.84
CA ILE A 161 19.75 -11.84 -12.02
C ILE A 161 19.14 -10.67 -11.23
N GLY A 162 18.09 -10.93 -10.42
CA GLY A 162 17.51 -9.96 -9.50
C GLY A 162 16.60 -8.94 -10.17
N GLY A 163 15.96 -9.28 -11.29
CA GLY A 163 14.96 -8.43 -11.94
C GLY A 163 13.72 -8.29 -11.06
N LEU A 164 13.44 -7.06 -10.58
CA LEU A 164 12.27 -6.75 -9.77
C LEU A 164 11.08 -6.40 -10.65
N ALA A 165 9.97 -7.10 -10.44
CA ALA A 165 8.68 -6.85 -11.05
C ALA A 165 7.65 -6.48 -9.97
N SER A 166 6.62 -5.75 -10.35
CA SER A 166 5.50 -5.41 -9.47
C SER A 166 4.20 -5.66 -10.21
N GLY A 167 3.22 -6.25 -9.53
CA GLY A 167 1.94 -6.60 -10.11
C GLY A 167 0.77 -6.37 -9.17
N ARG A 168 -0.44 -6.61 -9.68
CA ARG A 168 -1.69 -6.53 -8.93
C ARG A 168 -2.64 -7.65 -9.30
N GLY A 169 -3.37 -8.16 -8.31
CA GLY A 169 -4.40 -9.18 -8.53
C GLY A 169 -3.88 -10.36 -9.33
N GLY A 170 -4.42 -10.56 -10.54
CA GLY A 170 -4.07 -11.67 -11.43
C GLY A 170 -2.60 -11.73 -11.82
N GLU A 171 -1.94 -10.58 -12.03
CA GLU A 171 -0.50 -10.54 -12.36
C GLU A 171 0.37 -11.20 -11.27
N CYS A 172 -0.05 -11.07 -10.00
CA CYS A 172 0.65 -11.74 -8.90
C CYS A 172 0.53 -13.27 -8.97
N ALA A 173 -0.60 -13.79 -9.48
CA ALA A 173 -0.77 -15.21 -9.75
C ALA A 173 0.12 -15.68 -10.91
N ASP A 174 0.23 -14.87 -11.95
CA ASP A 174 1.09 -15.15 -13.09
C ASP A 174 2.56 -15.24 -12.67
N PHE A 175 3.05 -14.30 -11.84
CA PHE A 175 4.42 -14.37 -11.30
C PHE A 175 4.66 -15.62 -10.46
N ARG A 176 3.71 -16.03 -9.62
CA ARG A 176 3.84 -17.28 -8.86
C ARG A 176 3.95 -18.49 -9.78
N THR A 177 3.11 -18.55 -10.81
CA THR A 177 3.15 -19.65 -11.79
C THR A 177 4.47 -19.66 -12.55
N GLU A 178 5.02 -18.49 -12.90
CA GLU A 178 6.30 -18.36 -13.62
C GLU A 178 7.48 -18.89 -12.80
N ILE A 179 7.47 -18.69 -11.48
CA ILE A 179 8.54 -19.19 -10.59
C ILE A 179 8.27 -20.60 -10.06
N GLY A 180 7.15 -21.23 -10.43
CA GLY A 180 6.82 -22.61 -10.07
C GLY A 180 6.14 -22.81 -8.72
N LEU A 181 5.41 -21.77 -8.24
CA LEU A 181 4.57 -21.80 -7.02
C LEU A 181 3.09 -22.06 -7.32
#